data_69c26f5fafdb4e478d962500b4e1ca73
#
_entry.id   69c26f5fafdb4e478d962500b4e1ca73
#
_cell.length_a   1.000
_cell.length_b   1.000
_cell.length_c   1.000
_cell.angle_alpha   90.00
_cell.angle_beta   90.00
_cell.angle_gamma   90.00
#
_symmetry.space_group_name_H-M   'P 1'
#
loop_
_entity.id
_entity.type
_entity.pdbx_description
1 polymer ?
#
loop_
_entity_poly.entity_id
_entity_poly.type
_entity_poly.pdbx_seq_one_letter_code
_entity_poly.pdbx_strand_id
1 'polypeptide(L)'
;MKALTKTDFHFEGQKNVYHGKVRDVYDINDDVIVMVATDRISAFDVILPKGIPFKGQVLNQIAAKFLDATTDICPNWKLATPDTMVTVGLKCEGFRVEMIIRSILTGSAWRAYKEGCRELCGVKLPEGMKENQRFPEPIITPTTKADEGHDLNISKEEIIAQGIVSAEDYAVMEDYTRRIFQRGQEMAAQRGLILVDTKYEFGKRDGKVYLIDEIHTPDSSRYFYADGYEEKFEKGLPQKQLSKEFVRQWLIEHDFMNEPGQTMPEITDEYAESVSERYIELYEHITGEKFDKTVEEGDIAARIEKNVADYLATRK
;
A
#
# COMPACT_ATOMS: atom_id res chain seq x y z
N MET A 1 -0.01 24.13 -5.17
CA MET A 1 1.29 23.40 -5.12
C MET A 1 1.40 22.50 -6.36
N LYS A 2 2.62 22.21 -6.83
CA LYS A 2 2.81 21.30 -7.98
C LYS A 2 2.70 19.86 -7.50
N ALA A 3 2.13 18.97 -8.34
CA ALA A 3 2.06 17.54 -8.11
C ALA A 3 2.75 16.82 -9.28
N LEU A 4 3.56 15.80 -8.98
CA LEU A 4 4.20 14.94 -9.98
C LEU A 4 3.22 13.84 -10.39
N THR A 5 2.53 14.02 -11.50
CA THR A 5 1.53 13.03 -11.97
C THR A 5 2.01 12.19 -13.15
N LYS A 6 3.13 12.56 -13.77
CA LYS A 6 3.72 11.86 -14.90
C LYS A 6 5.24 11.92 -14.82
N THR A 7 5.88 10.82 -15.14
CA THR A 7 7.34 10.75 -15.32
C THR A 7 7.69 10.30 -16.74
N ASP A 8 8.83 10.77 -17.23
CA ASP A 8 9.39 10.42 -18.55
C ASP A 8 10.90 10.48 -18.44
N PHE A 9 11.47 9.68 -17.53
CA PHE A 9 12.89 9.66 -17.25
C PHE A 9 13.63 8.72 -18.20
N HIS A 10 14.92 9.03 -18.44
CA HIS A 10 15.80 8.21 -19.25
C HIS A 10 17.06 7.90 -18.45
N PHE A 11 17.11 6.70 -17.89
CA PHE A 11 18.25 6.24 -17.12
C PHE A 11 19.18 5.36 -17.94
N GLU A 12 20.48 5.43 -17.67
CA GLU A 12 21.44 4.52 -18.30
C GLU A 12 21.12 3.06 -17.96
N GLY A 13 21.08 2.20 -18.98
CA GLY A 13 20.70 0.80 -18.83
C GLY A 13 19.19 0.53 -18.74
N GLN A 14 18.36 1.56 -18.89
CA GLN A 14 16.90 1.38 -18.90
C GLN A 14 16.46 0.49 -20.06
N LYS A 15 15.71 -0.56 -19.74
CA LYS A 15 15.12 -1.52 -20.68
C LYS A 15 13.67 -1.25 -20.96
N ASN A 16 12.92 -0.91 -19.92
CA ASN A 16 11.48 -0.72 -19.97
C ASN A 16 11.03 0.26 -18.90
N VAL A 17 9.80 0.77 -19.05
CA VAL A 17 9.07 1.51 -18.04
C VAL A 17 7.63 1.02 -17.98
N TYR A 18 7.13 0.83 -16.78
CA TYR A 18 5.72 0.52 -16.53
C TYR A 18 5.10 1.68 -15.75
N HIS A 19 4.03 2.26 -16.31
CA HIS A 19 3.26 3.31 -15.66
C HIS A 19 2.04 2.69 -14.97
N GLY A 20 2.14 2.52 -13.65
CA GLY A 20 1.05 2.00 -12.82
C GLY A 20 0.05 3.08 -12.43
N LYS A 21 -0.97 2.70 -11.63
CA LYS A 21 -2.00 3.64 -11.16
C LYS A 21 -1.41 4.79 -10.31
N VAL A 22 -0.38 4.53 -9.52
CA VAL A 22 0.22 5.51 -8.60
C VAL A 22 1.76 5.51 -8.59
N ARG A 23 2.39 4.54 -9.25
CA ARG A 23 3.85 4.40 -9.34
C ARG A 23 4.28 4.18 -10.76
N ASP A 24 5.45 4.71 -11.09
CA ASP A 24 6.15 4.40 -12.34
C ASP A 24 7.40 3.58 -12.01
N VAL A 25 7.60 2.48 -12.72
CA VAL A 25 8.65 1.50 -12.46
C VAL A 25 9.54 1.38 -13.68
N TYR A 26 10.81 1.76 -13.53
CA TYR A 26 11.84 1.68 -14.57
C TYR A 26 12.70 0.45 -14.34
N ASP A 27 12.81 -0.42 -15.33
CA ASP A 27 13.67 -1.60 -15.31
C ASP A 27 15.07 -1.23 -15.80
N ILE A 28 16.08 -1.48 -14.98
CA ILE A 28 17.47 -1.15 -15.25
C ILE A 28 18.28 -2.44 -15.37
N ASN A 29 18.76 -2.72 -16.59
CA ASN A 29 19.63 -3.86 -16.93
C ASN A 29 19.08 -5.25 -16.52
N ASP A 30 17.75 -5.39 -16.38
CA ASP A 30 17.09 -6.60 -15.86
C ASP A 30 17.55 -7.03 -14.46
N ASP A 31 18.21 -6.18 -13.72
CA ASP A 31 18.76 -6.45 -12.38
C ASP A 31 18.08 -5.66 -11.26
N VAL A 32 17.88 -4.37 -11.48
CA VAL A 32 17.24 -3.49 -10.51
C VAL A 32 16.06 -2.75 -11.12
N ILE A 33 15.17 -2.28 -10.25
CA ILE A 33 14.09 -1.39 -10.63
C ILE A 33 14.21 -0.06 -9.89
N VAL A 34 13.84 1.01 -10.58
CA VAL A 34 13.63 2.34 -9.98
C VAL A 34 12.15 2.57 -9.90
N MET A 35 11.61 2.60 -8.69
CA MET A 35 10.19 2.81 -8.44
C MET A 35 9.97 4.25 -7.98
N VAL A 36 9.23 5.02 -8.77
CA VAL A 36 8.86 6.41 -8.48
C VAL A 36 7.43 6.43 -7.96
N ALA A 37 7.25 6.79 -6.69
CA ALA A 37 5.94 7.06 -6.13
C ALA A 37 5.49 8.44 -6.60
N THR A 38 4.46 8.48 -7.44
CA THR A 38 3.91 9.73 -7.96
C THR A 38 2.80 10.29 -7.08
N ASP A 39 2.40 11.51 -7.35
CA ASP A 39 1.29 12.17 -6.66
C ASP A 39 -0.09 11.79 -7.22
N ARG A 40 -0.13 10.81 -8.14
CA ARG A 40 -1.41 10.24 -8.58
C ARG A 40 -2.11 9.57 -7.41
N ILE A 41 -3.42 9.68 -7.36
CA ILE A 41 -4.28 8.94 -6.44
C ILE A 41 -5.28 8.11 -7.22
N SER A 42 -5.51 6.89 -6.79
CA SER A 42 -6.50 5.99 -7.38
C SER A 42 -7.52 5.56 -6.34
N ALA A 43 -8.79 5.61 -6.70
CA ALA A 43 -9.89 5.07 -5.90
C ALA A 43 -10.90 4.40 -6.83
N PHE A 44 -11.55 3.31 -6.38
CA PHE A 44 -12.48 2.53 -7.22
C PHE A 44 -11.86 2.11 -8.57
N ASP A 45 -10.57 1.72 -8.54
CA ASP A 45 -9.77 1.29 -9.70
C ASP A 45 -9.55 2.34 -10.80
N VAL A 46 -9.92 3.61 -10.57
CA VAL A 46 -9.66 4.70 -11.48
C VAL A 46 -8.65 5.70 -10.89
N ILE A 47 -7.78 6.23 -11.74
CA ILE A 47 -6.87 7.32 -11.37
C ILE A 47 -7.69 8.61 -11.39
N LEU A 48 -7.65 9.34 -10.27
CA LEU A 48 -8.34 10.64 -10.19
C LEU A 48 -7.64 11.67 -11.09
N PRO A 49 -8.38 12.62 -11.66
CA PRO A 49 -7.85 13.54 -12.68
C PRO A 49 -6.82 14.55 -12.13
N LYS A 50 -6.76 14.71 -10.81
CA LYS A 50 -5.85 15.64 -10.15
C LYS A 50 -4.90 14.92 -9.21
N GLY A 51 -3.61 15.26 -9.28
CA GLY A 51 -2.59 14.78 -8.34
C GLY A 51 -2.72 15.44 -6.97
N ILE A 52 -2.29 14.73 -5.96
CA ILE A 52 -2.28 15.18 -4.56
C ILE A 52 -0.83 15.54 -4.19
N PRO A 53 -0.50 16.80 -4.01
CA PRO A 53 0.87 17.22 -3.68
C PRO A 53 1.42 16.46 -2.47
N PHE A 54 2.71 16.13 -2.49
CA PHE A 54 3.43 15.38 -1.45
C PHE A 54 3.02 13.92 -1.25
N LYS A 55 1.98 13.43 -1.91
CA LYS A 55 1.50 12.05 -1.71
C LYS A 55 2.59 11.04 -2.02
N GLY A 56 3.29 11.22 -3.13
CA GLY A 56 4.41 10.33 -3.53
C GLY A 56 5.52 10.29 -2.48
N GLN A 57 5.92 11.45 -1.97
CA GLN A 57 6.90 11.55 -0.89
C GLN A 57 6.42 10.83 0.37
N VAL A 58 5.20 11.06 0.82
CA VAL A 58 4.61 10.40 2.00
C VAL A 58 4.66 8.89 1.85
N LEU A 59 4.17 8.36 0.73
CA LEU A 59 4.11 6.91 0.51
C LEU A 59 5.50 6.28 0.47
N ASN A 60 6.42 6.88 -0.29
CA ASN A 60 7.77 6.33 -0.43
C ASN A 60 8.55 6.33 0.89
N GLN A 61 8.48 7.43 1.65
CA GLN A 61 9.20 7.53 2.93
C GLN A 61 8.64 6.59 4.00
N ILE A 62 7.30 6.43 4.08
CA ILE A 62 6.68 5.45 4.98
C ILE A 62 7.11 4.03 4.59
N ALA A 63 6.98 3.67 3.31
CA ALA A 63 7.38 2.34 2.83
C ALA A 63 8.85 2.05 3.13
N ALA A 64 9.75 2.98 2.81
CA ALA A 64 11.18 2.83 3.05
C ALA A 64 11.51 2.59 4.53
N LYS A 65 10.89 3.36 5.44
CA LYS A 65 11.07 3.20 6.90
C LYS A 65 10.66 1.81 7.37
N PHE A 66 9.52 1.30 6.92
CA PHE A 66 9.05 -0.02 7.33
C PHE A 66 9.81 -1.16 6.66
N LEU A 67 10.26 -1.00 5.41
CA LEU A 67 11.15 -1.96 4.77
C LEU A 67 12.47 -2.10 5.55
N ASP A 68 13.04 -0.99 6.04
CA ASP A 68 14.24 -1.03 6.89
C ASP A 68 13.95 -1.68 8.25
N ALA A 69 12.81 -1.39 8.86
CA ALA A 69 12.42 -1.92 10.18
C ALA A 69 12.07 -3.42 10.18
N THR A 70 12.03 -4.07 9.01
CA THR A 70 11.65 -5.50 8.87
C THR A 70 12.74 -6.35 8.24
N THR A 71 13.95 -5.84 8.05
CA THR A 71 15.09 -6.55 7.44
C THR A 71 15.56 -7.76 8.23
N ASP A 72 15.33 -7.78 9.54
CA ASP A 72 15.60 -8.91 10.42
C ASP A 72 14.54 -10.03 10.34
N ILE A 73 13.40 -9.75 9.69
CA ILE A 73 12.30 -10.71 9.51
C ILE A 73 12.40 -11.41 8.16
N CYS A 74 12.52 -10.63 7.09
CA CYS A 74 12.62 -11.15 5.74
C CYS A 74 13.48 -10.25 4.86
N PRO A 75 14.14 -10.81 3.83
CA PRO A 75 14.78 -9.98 2.82
C PRO A 75 13.72 -9.17 2.08
N ASN A 76 14.05 -7.94 1.72
CA ASN A 76 13.19 -7.12 0.89
C ASN A 76 13.95 -6.56 -0.31
N TRP A 77 13.19 -6.06 -1.28
CA TRP A 77 13.70 -5.59 -2.56
C TRP A 77 14.50 -4.28 -2.49
N LYS A 78 14.32 -3.48 -1.43
CA LYS A 78 14.91 -2.15 -1.31
C LYS A 78 16.43 -2.19 -1.21
N LEU A 79 17.11 -1.42 -2.03
CA LEU A 79 18.56 -1.17 -1.97
C LEU A 79 18.86 0.23 -1.45
N ALA A 80 18.16 1.24 -1.96
CA ALA A 80 18.36 2.64 -1.57
C ALA A 80 17.11 3.49 -1.83
N THR A 81 17.06 4.66 -1.21
CA THR A 81 16.10 5.74 -1.45
C THR A 81 16.85 7.00 -1.88
N PRO A 82 17.30 7.09 -3.15
CA PRO A 82 18.09 8.23 -3.60
C PRO A 82 17.34 9.55 -3.62
N ASP A 83 16.00 9.48 -3.64
CA ASP A 83 15.11 10.63 -3.54
C ASP A 83 13.93 10.32 -2.63
N THR A 84 13.30 11.34 -2.04
CA THR A 84 12.14 11.18 -1.15
C THR A 84 10.96 10.49 -1.80
N MET A 85 10.84 10.56 -3.12
CA MET A 85 9.79 9.93 -3.92
C MET A 85 10.24 8.64 -4.61
N VAL A 86 11.49 8.20 -4.42
CA VAL A 86 12.05 7.07 -5.19
C VAL A 86 12.69 6.03 -4.29
N THR A 87 12.36 4.79 -4.55
CA THR A 87 13.10 3.62 -4.06
C THR A 87 13.74 2.90 -5.25
N VAL A 88 15.03 2.60 -5.14
CA VAL A 88 15.74 1.71 -6.05
C VAL A 88 15.92 0.37 -5.36
N GLY A 89 15.63 -0.71 -6.06
CA GLY A 89 15.69 -2.03 -5.48
C GLY A 89 15.91 -3.15 -6.48
N LEU A 90 16.02 -4.36 -5.95
CA LEU A 90 16.22 -5.58 -6.72
C LEU A 90 15.00 -5.87 -7.59
N LYS A 91 15.21 -6.23 -8.85
CA LYS A 91 14.16 -6.78 -9.70
C LYS A 91 13.89 -8.21 -9.24
N CYS A 92 12.69 -8.45 -8.73
CA CYS A 92 12.20 -9.76 -8.33
C CYS A 92 11.06 -10.19 -9.26
N GLU A 93 10.94 -11.47 -9.52
CA GLU A 93 9.76 -12.03 -10.19
C GLU A 93 8.60 -12.06 -9.19
N GLY A 94 7.63 -11.17 -9.37
CA GLY A 94 6.49 -11.02 -8.46
C GLY A 94 5.57 -12.24 -8.50
N PHE A 95 5.17 -12.73 -7.34
CA PHE A 95 4.06 -13.67 -7.26
C PHE A 95 2.75 -12.99 -7.61
N ARG A 96 1.88 -13.73 -8.31
CA ARG A 96 0.57 -13.22 -8.77
C ARG A 96 -0.49 -13.27 -7.65
N VAL A 97 -0.08 -13.01 -6.42
CA VAL A 97 -0.90 -13.08 -5.21
C VAL A 97 -0.57 -11.88 -4.32
N GLU A 98 -1.60 -11.25 -3.80
CA GLU A 98 -1.50 -10.26 -2.73
C GLU A 98 -1.86 -10.91 -1.39
N MET A 99 -0.98 -10.79 -0.40
CA MET A 99 -1.19 -11.32 0.94
C MET A 99 -1.84 -10.25 1.82
N ILE A 100 -3.17 -10.32 1.95
CA ILE A 100 -3.91 -9.39 2.81
C ILE A 100 -4.07 -10.03 4.19
N ILE A 101 -3.61 -9.35 5.25
CA ILE A 101 -3.78 -9.78 6.63
C ILE A 101 -4.65 -8.79 7.40
N ARG A 102 -5.56 -9.32 8.23
CA ARG A 102 -6.58 -8.52 8.93
C ARG A 102 -6.66 -8.92 10.40
N SER A 103 -6.56 -7.94 11.29
CA SER A 103 -6.77 -8.14 12.74
C SER A 103 -8.17 -7.72 13.22
N ILE A 104 -8.90 -6.97 12.38
CA ILE A 104 -10.22 -6.41 12.70
C ILE A 104 -11.15 -6.62 11.50
N LEU A 105 -12.39 -7.02 11.78
CA LEU A 105 -13.45 -7.20 10.79
C LEU A 105 -14.00 -5.84 10.34
N THR A 106 -13.50 -5.32 9.21
CA THR A 106 -13.93 -4.04 8.65
C THR A 106 -13.77 -4.00 7.13
N GLY A 107 -14.16 -2.93 6.48
CA GLY A 107 -14.00 -2.73 5.04
C GLY A 107 -14.69 -3.81 4.20
N SER A 108 -13.99 -4.36 3.19
CA SER A 108 -14.55 -5.40 2.31
C SER A 108 -14.93 -6.68 3.05
N ALA A 109 -14.14 -7.08 4.05
CA ALA A 109 -14.45 -8.27 4.84
C ALA A 109 -15.73 -8.09 5.66
N TRP A 110 -15.97 -6.90 6.24
CA TRP A 110 -17.21 -6.60 6.91
C TRP A 110 -18.41 -6.58 5.95
N ARG A 111 -18.28 -5.97 4.78
CA ARG A 111 -19.37 -5.96 3.80
C ARG A 111 -19.77 -7.38 3.41
N ALA A 112 -18.80 -8.24 3.09
CA ALA A 112 -19.09 -9.65 2.80
C ALA A 112 -19.74 -10.38 3.99
N TYR A 113 -19.23 -10.15 5.21
CA TYR A 113 -19.78 -10.75 6.42
C TYR A 113 -21.24 -10.33 6.68
N LYS A 114 -21.54 -9.05 6.50
CA LYS A 114 -22.90 -8.48 6.64
C LYS A 114 -23.87 -9.07 5.61
N GLU A 115 -23.39 -9.42 4.42
CA GLU A 115 -24.16 -10.10 3.36
C GLU A 115 -24.30 -11.62 3.59
N GLY A 116 -23.78 -12.15 4.69
CA GLY A 116 -23.93 -13.56 5.09
C GLY A 116 -22.69 -14.42 4.84
N CYS A 117 -21.60 -13.88 4.33
CA CYS A 117 -20.35 -14.63 4.18
C CYS A 117 -19.82 -15.06 5.56
N ARG A 118 -19.51 -16.36 5.71
CA ARG A 118 -18.95 -16.95 6.94
C ARG A 118 -17.66 -17.70 6.67
N GLU A 119 -17.19 -17.67 5.44
CA GLU A 119 -15.89 -18.19 5.06
C GLU A 119 -15.27 -17.26 4.01
N LEU A 120 -14.12 -16.69 4.33
CA LEU A 120 -13.40 -15.76 3.45
C LEU A 120 -12.02 -16.33 3.12
N CYS A 121 -11.74 -16.59 1.85
CA CYS A 121 -10.49 -17.17 1.37
C CYS A 121 -10.11 -18.48 2.10
N GLY A 122 -11.10 -19.36 2.37
CA GLY A 122 -10.92 -20.60 3.11
C GLY A 122 -10.87 -20.43 4.65
N VAL A 123 -10.91 -19.21 5.16
CA VAL A 123 -10.91 -18.94 6.60
C VAL A 123 -12.34 -18.82 7.12
N LYS A 124 -12.72 -19.68 8.08
CA LYS A 124 -14.03 -19.60 8.76
C LYS A 124 -14.07 -18.40 9.69
N LEU A 125 -15.12 -17.61 9.55
CA LEU A 125 -15.36 -16.43 10.37
C LEU A 125 -16.30 -16.79 11.53
N PRO A 126 -16.00 -16.34 12.78
CA PRO A 126 -16.89 -16.58 13.92
C PRO A 126 -18.28 -16.00 13.69
N GLU A 127 -19.32 -16.66 14.22
CA GLU A 127 -20.68 -16.13 14.19
C GLU A 127 -20.86 -14.95 15.15
N GLY A 128 -21.79 -14.07 14.82
CA GLY A 128 -22.20 -12.94 15.68
C GLY A 128 -21.19 -11.82 15.80
N MET A 129 -20.17 -11.77 14.92
CA MET A 129 -19.21 -10.65 14.90
C MET A 129 -19.90 -9.35 14.48
N LYS A 130 -19.39 -8.24 15.02
CA LYS A 130 -19.81 -6.87 14.70
C LYS A 130 -18.77 -6.16 13.85
N GLU A 131 -19.20 -5.08 13.21
CA GLU A 131 -18.26 -4.19 12.51
C GLU A 131 -17.19 -3.65 13.46
N ASN A 132 -15.97 -3.61 12.98
CA ASN A 132 -14.79 -3.19 13.74
C ASN A 132 -14.42 -4.10 14.93
N GLN A 133 -14.95 -5.31 15.00
CA GLN A 133 -14.55 -6.28 16.02
C GLN A 133 -13.19 -6.91 15.68
N ARG A 134 -12.35 -7.08 16.70
CA ARG A 134 -11.09 -7.81 16.56
C ARG A 134 -11.35 -9.29 16.30
N PHE A 135 -10.58 -9.87 15.39
CA PHE A 135 -10.48 -11.33 15.29
C PHE A 135 -9.71 -11.89 16.50
N PRO A 136 -10.00 -13.15 16.92
CA PRO A 136 -9.18 -13.82 17.94
C PRO A 136 -7.69 -13.85 17.59
N GLU A 137 -7.40 -14.10 16.31
CA GLU A 137 -6.07 -14.02 15.69
C GLU A 137 -6.19 -13.35 14.32
N PRO A 138 -5.15 -12.62 13.86
CA PRO A 138 -5.16 -12.05 12.52
C PRO A 138 -5.34 -13.12 11.45
N ILE A 139 -6.25 -12.90 10.52
CA ILE A 139 -6.56 -13.80 9.40
C ILE A 139 -5.87 -13.32 8.13
N ILE A 140 -5.44 -14.27 7.29
CA ILE A 140 -4.88 -13.98 5.96
C ILE A 140 -5.94 -14.31 4.92
N THR A 141 -6.26 -13.34 4.08
CA THR A 141 -7.30 -13.40 3.03
C THR A 141 -6.69 -12.97 1.70
N PRO A 142 -5.99 -13.86 0.99
CA PRO A 142 -5.29 -13.49 -0.22
C PRO A 142 -6.22 -13.09 -1.35
N THR A 143 -5.68 -12.31 -2.30
CA THR A 143 -6.31 -12.06 -3.59
C THR A 143 -5.36 -12.42 -4.72
N THR A 144 -5.89 -12.76 -5.87
CA THR A 144 -5.10 -12.80 -7.10
C THR A 144 -4.66 -11.39 -7.46
N LYS A 145 -3.57 -11.26 -8.18
CA LYS A 145 -3.15 -10.00 -8.80
C LYS A 145 -3.47 -10.08 -10.29
N ALA A 146 -4.58 -9.47 -10.69
CA ALA A 146 -5.02 -9.45 -12.06
C ALA A 146 -4.24 -8.42 -12.89
N ASP A 147 -3.92 -8.75 -14.15
CA ASP A 147 -3.38 -7.78 -15.10
C ASP A 147 -4.46 -6.83 -15.59
N GLU A 148 -5.68 -7.35 -15.76
CA GLU A 148 -6.88 -6.62 -16.15
C GLU A 148 -8.07 -7.04 -15.28
N GLY A 149 -8.96 -6.10 -14.97
CA GLY A 149 -10.12 -6.34 -14.13
C GLY A 149 -9.87 -6.12 -12.65
N HIS A 150 -10.57 -6.91 -11.80
CA HIS A 150 -10.48 -6.81 -10.35
C HIS A 150 -9.75 -8.00 -9.75
N ASP A 151 -9.01 -7.76 -8.70
CA ASP A 151 -8.41 -8.80 -7.89
C ASP A 151 -9.51 -9.63 -7.21
N LEU A 152 -9.38 -10.95 -7.28
CA LEU A 152 -10.36 -11.89 -6.75
C LEU A 152 -9.86 -12.55 -5.48
N ASN A 153 -10.75 -12.70 -4.49
CA ASN A 153 -10.48 -13.49 -3.31
C ASN A 153 -10.14 -14.93 -3.70
N ILE A 154 -9.10 -15.49 -3.11
CA ILE A 154 -8.63 -16.84 -3.39
C ILE A 154 -8.10 -17.47 -2.09
N SER A 155 -8.35 -18.77 -1.89
CA SER A 155 -7.83 -19.49 -0.73
C SER A 155 -6.39 -19.95 -0.95
N LYS A 156 -5.69 -20.28 0.16
CA LYS A 156 -4.38 -20.93 0.13
C LYS A 156 -4.39 -22.21 -0.71
N GLU A 157 -5.42 -23.03 -0.50
CA GLU A 157 -5.59 -24.31 -1.18
C GLU A 157 -5.73 -24.12 -2.68
N GLU A 158 -6.50 -23.13 -3.10
CA GLU A 158 -6.69 -22.80 -4.53
C GLU A 158 -5.41 -22.23 -5.14
N ILE A 159 -4.67 -21.38 -4.44
CA ILE A 159 -3.39 -20.81 -4.90
C ILE A 159 -2.41 -21.95 -5.22
N ILE A 160 -2.30 -22.92 -4.30
CA ILE A 160 -1.39 -24.06 -4.46
C ILE A 160 -1.91 -25.03 -5.54
N ALA A 161 -3.19 -25.35 -5.53
CA ALA A 161 -3.79 -26.28 -6.49
C ALA A 161 -3.73 -25.76 -7.93
N GLN A 162 -3.84 -24.45 -8.14
CA GLN A 162 -3.70 -23.81 -9.44
C GLN A 162 -2.24 -23.58 -9.86
N GLY A 163 -1.27 -23.89 -8.99
CA GLY A 163 0.15 -23.68 -9.27
C GLY A 163 0.58 -22.22 -9.36
N ILE A 164 -0.21 -21.27 -8.79
CA ILE A 164 0.13 -19.85 -8.77
C ILE A 164 1.36 -19.60 -7.89
N VAL A 165 1.43 -20.28 -6.74
CA VAL A 165 2.58 -20.31 -5.84
C VAL A 165 2.78 -21.73 -5.36
N SER A 166 4.03 -22.19 -5.22
CA SER A 166 4.33 -23.51 -4.64
C SER A 166 3.93 -23.55 -3.16
N ALA A 167 3.67 -24.75 -2.62
CA ALA A 167 3.34 -24.90 -1.20
C ALA A 167 4.47 -24.40 -0.29
N GLU A 168 5.73 -24.62 -0.69
CA GLU A 168 6.91 -24.18 0.04
C GLU A 168 7.03 -22.65 0.06
N ASP A 169 6.90 -22.00 -1.11
CA ASP A 169 6.98 -20.53 -1.20
C ASP A 169 5.80 -19.88 -0.46
N TYR A 170 4.59 -20.47 -0.57
CA TYR A 170 3.43 -19.96 0.15
C TYR A 170 3.62 -20.01 1.68
N ALA A 171 4.19 -21.10 2.20
CA ALA A 171 4.49 -21.21 3.63
C ALA A 171 5.47 -20.13 4.11
N VAL A 172 6.47 -19.80 3.30
CA VAL A 172 7.40 -18.70 3.59
C VAL A 172 6.68 -17.34 3.55
N MET A 173 5.86 -17.10 2.53
CA MET A 173 5.07 -15.86 2.42
C MET A 173 4.10 -15.70 3.60
N GLU A 174 3.48 -16.76 4.05
CA GLU A 174 2.56 -16.77 5.19
C GLU A 174 3.30 -16.42 6.50
N ASP A 175 4.45 -17.05 6.77
CA ASP A 175 5.28 -16.73 7.94
C ASP A 175 5.74 -15.27 7.93
N TYR A 176 6.28 -14.81 6.80
CA TYR A 176 6.69 -13.42 6.66
C TYR A 176 5.52 -12.44 6.85
N THR A 177 4.37 -12.72 6.24
CA THR A 177 3.15 -11.91 6.39
C THR A 177 2.77 -11.71 7.86
N ARG A 178 2.73 -12.80 8.64
CA ARG A 178 2.38 -12.73 10.08
C ARG A 178 3.40 -11.94 10.89
N ARG A 179 4.67 -12.21 10.68
CA ARG A 179 5.77 -11.57 11.45
C ARG A 179 5.94 -10.08 11.11
N ILE A 180 5.83 -9.71 9.82
CA ILE A 180 5.87 -8.31 9.38
C ILE A 180 4.66 -7.56 9.93
N PHE A 181 3.47 -8.18 9.91
CA PHE A 181 2.26 -7.58 10.44
C PHE A 181 2.36 -7.34 11.94
N GLN A 182 2.88 -8.32 12.69
CA GLN A 182 3.13 -8.16 14.13
C GLN A 182 4.07 -6.97 14.40
N ARG A 183 5.19 -6.88 13.67
CA ARG A 183 6.12 -5.75 13.78
C ARG A 183 5.42 -4.42 13.47
N GLY A 184 4.59 -4.38 12.43
CA GLY A 184 3.78 -3.21 12.09
C GLY A 184 2.81 -2.82 13.19
N GLN A 185 2.15 -3.79 13.83
CA GLN A 185 1.25 -3.55 14.97
C GLN A 185 2.02 -3.00 16.19
N GLU A 186 3.19 -3.53 16.50
CA GLU A 186 4.05 -3.05 17.58
C GLU A 186 4.49 -1.59 17.36
N MET A 187 4.91 -1.28 16.12
CA MET A 187 5.31 0.09 15.76
C MET A 187 4.13 1.06 15.78
N ALA A 188 2.96 0.63 15.28
CA ALA A 188 1.72 1.42 15.34
C ALA A 188 1.29 1.70 16.79
N ALA A 189 1.34 0.70 17.66
CA ALA A 189 0.98 0.84 19.07
C ALA A 189 1.84 1.89 19.80
N GLN A 190 3.12 1.98 19.48
CA GLN A 190 4.02 3.03 20.01
C GLN A 190 3.61 4.45 19.61
N ARG A 191 2.74 4.57 18.60
CA ARG A 191 2.19 5.82 18.06
C ARG A 191 0.73 6.05 18.44
N GLY A 192 0.16 5.21 19.34
CA GLY A 192 -1.26 5.28 19.69
C GLY A 192 -2.18 4.87 18.54
N LEU A 193 -1.68 4.03 17.63
CA LEU A 193 -2.40 3.53 16.47
C LEU A 193 -2.59 2.02 16.55
N ILE A 194 -3.61 1.52 15.88
CA ILE A 194 -3.88 0.11 15.64
C ILE A 194 -3.73 -0.14 14.16
N LEU A 195 -2.76 -0.96 13.74
CA LEU A 195 -2.70 -1.47 12.37
C LEU A 195 -3.79 -2.53 12.21
N VAL A 196 -4.81 -2.18 11.46
CA VAL A 196 -6.05 -2.95 11.29
C VAL A 196 -5.90 -4.06 10.28
N ASP A 197 -5.50 -3.69 9.10
CA ASP A 197 -5.23 -4.57 7.96
C ASP A 197 -4.17 -3.96 7.05
N THR A 198 -3.54 -4.82 6.27
CA THR A 198 -2.57 -4.40 5.27
C THR A 198 -2.42 -5.46 4.18
N LYS A 199 -1.87 -5.05 3.06
CA LYS A 199 -1.53 -5.87 1.91
C LYS A 199 -0.01 -5.95 1.78
N TYR A 200 0.51 -7.16 1.54
CA TYR A 200 1.90 -7.40 1.18
C TYR A 200 1.99 -8.07 -0.17
N GLU A 201 3.04 -7.74 -0.90
CA GLU A 201 3.42 -8.41 -2.13
C GLU A 201 4.79 -9.06 -1.96
N PHE A 202 4.96 -10.22 -2.57
CA PHE A 202 6.20 -10.96 -2.54
C PHE A 202 6.65 -11.31 -3.96
N GLY A 203 7.96 -11.47 -4.11
CA GLY A 203 8.56 -11.92 -5.34
C GLY A 203 9.69 -12.91 -5.07
N LYS A 204 10.16 -13.58 -6.12
CA LYS A 204 11.25 -14.54 -6.04
C LYS A 204 12.47 -14.01 -6.80
N ARG A 205 13.64 -14.16 -6.21
CA ARG A 205 14.93 -13.90 -6.84
C ARG A 205 15.96 -14.89 -6.31
N ASP A 206 16.73 -15.52 -7.19
CA ASP A 206 17.78 -16.47 -6.84
C ASP A 206 17.29 -17.57 -5.86
N GLY A 207 16.06 -18.05 -6.10
CA GLY A 207 15.43 -19.09 -5.29
C GLY A 207 14.90 -18.63 -3.92
N LYS A 208 15.01 -17.34 -3.56
CA LYS A 208 14.54 -16.79 -2.28
C LYS A 208 13.30 -15.92 -2.47
N VAL A 209 12.43 -15.94 -1.47
CA VAL A 209 11.25 -15.05 -1.39
C VAL A 209 11.68 -13.73 -0.78
N TYR A 210 11.33 -12.63 -1.46
CA TYR A 210 11.56 -11.25 -1.04
C TYR A 210 10.22 -10.54 -0.84
N LEU A 211 10.14 -9.69 0.17
CA LEU A 211 9.09 -8.70 0.27
C LEU A 211 9.34 -7.62 -0.78
N ILE A 212 8.34 -7.32 -1.59
CA ILE A 212 8.41 -6.33 -2.67
C ILE A 212 7.34 -5.25 -2.52
N ASP A 213 7.38 -4.23 -3.36
CA ASP A 213 6.45 -3.10 -3.38
C ASP A 213 6.47 -2.29 -2.07
N GLU A 214 5.34 -1.75 -1.68
CA GLU A 214 5.17 -0.93 -0.47
C GLU A 214 4.63 -1.73 0.71
N ILE A 215 4.95 -1.28 1.91
CA ILE A 215 4.34 -1.81 3.13
C ILE A 215 3.92 -0.71 4.08
N HIS A 216 2.81 -0.94 4.79
CA HIS A 216 2.31 -0.11 5.91
C HIS A 216 2.01 1.35 5.54
N THR A 217 1.86 1.65 4.26
CA THR A 217 1.47 2.99 3.80
C THR A 217 -0.04 3.20 3.94
N PRO A 218 -0.52 4.44 3.92
CA PRO A 218 -1.96 4.73 3.91
C PRO A 218 -2.72 4.16 2.70
N ASP A 219 -2.02 3.85 1.61
CA ASP A 219 -2.62 3.27 0.41
C ASP A 219 -2.78 1.75 0.50
N SER A 220 -1.84 1.06 1.19
CA SER A 220 -1.83 -0.39 1.38
C SER A 220 -2.40 -0.84 2.71
N SER A 221 -2.61 0.06 3.67
CA SER A 221 -2.95 -0.27 5.06
C SER A 221 -4.03 0.63 5.62
N ARG A 222 -4.72 0.11 6.63
CA ARG A 222 -5.67 0.86 7.44
C ARG A 222 -5.19 0.91 8.88
N TYR A 223 -5.26 2.12 9.47
CA TYR A 223 -4.98 2.33 10.87
C TYR A 223 -6.20 2.93 11.56
N PHE A 224 -6.48 2.49 12.78
CA PHE A 224 -7.39 3.17 13.69
C PHE A 224 -6.58 3.89 14.78
N TYR A 225 -7.12 4.98 15.32
CA TYR A 225 -6.61 5.52 16.56
C TYR A 225 -6.94 4.57 17.70
N ALA A 226 -5.96 4.27 18.55
CA ALA A 226 -6.17 3.40 19.72
C ALA A 226 -7.05 4.08 20.76
N ASP A 227 -6.87 5.40 20.93
CA ASP A 227 -7.72 6.19 21.79
C ASP A 227 -9.17 6.24 21.28
N GLY A 228 -10.09 5.86 22.16
CA GLY A 228 -11.51 5.80 21.88
C GLY A 228 -11.96 4.62 21.02
N TYR A 229 -11.07 3.68 20.64
CA TYR A 229 -11.45 2.51 19.83
C TYR A 229 -12.50 1.64 20.53
N GLU A 230 -12.25 1.22 21.77
CA GLU A 230 -13.16 0.33 22.51
C GLU A 230 -14.52 1.01 22.78
N GLU A 231 -14.52 2.28 23.20
CA GLU A 231 -15.75 3.03 23.45
C GLU A 231 -16.62 3.14 22.19
N LYS A 232 -16.00 3.46 21.05
CA LYS A 232 -16.71 3.55 19.77
C LYS A 232 -17.20 2.19 19.29
N PHE A 233 -16.41 1.15 19.47
CA PHE A 233 -16.80 -0.21 19.13
C PHE A 233 -18.03 -0.65 19.95
N GLU A 234 -18.03 -0.45 21.26
CA GLU A 234 -19.14 -0.80 22.14
C GLU A 234 -20.44 -0.06 21.76
N LYS A 235 -20.31 1.21 21.37
CA LYS A 235 -21.44 2.07 20.95
C LYS A 235 -21.84 1.86 19.48
N GLY A 236 -21.14 1.03 18.72
CA GLY A 236 -21.39 0.84 17.29
C GLY A 236 -21.14 2.11 16.45
N LEU A 237 -20.22 2.97 16.89
CA LEU A 237 -19.85 4.21 16.20
C LEU A 237 -18.69 3.99 15.22
N PRO A 238 -18.61 4.79 14.14
CA PRO A 238 -17.49 4.76 13.21
C PRO A 238 -16.15 5.00 13.93
N GLN A 239 -15.14 4.23 13.56
CA GLN A 239 -13.78 4.41 14.09
C GLN A 239 -13.10 5.63 13.47
N LYS A 240 -12.32 6.35 14.29
CA LYS A 240 -11.40 7.36 13.75
C LYS A 240 -10.24 6.62 13.07
N GLN A 241 -10.04 6.84 11.77
CA GLN A 241 -9.10 6.07 10.98
C GLN A 241 -8.13 6.94 10.18
N LEU A 242 -6.95 6.38 9.91
CA LEU A 242 -5.93 6.89 9.03
C LEU A 242 -5.77 5.91 7.86
N SER A 243 -6.27 6.28 6.71
CA SER A 243 -6.18 5.54 5.44
C SER A 243 -6.72 6.43 4.33
N LYS A 244 -6.66 5.98 3.09
CA LYS A 244 -7.26 6.71 1.97
C LYS A 244 -8.81 6.58 1.89
N GLU A 245 -9.44 5.98 2.90
CA GLU A 245 -10.89 5.78 2.94
C GLU A 245 -11.66 7.10 2.91
N PHE A 246 -11.08 8.19 3.44
CA PHE A 246 -11.70 9.51 3.37
C PHE A 246 -11.88 10.03 1.94
N VAL A 247 -11.00 9.64 1.02
CA VAL A 247 -11.16 9.97 -0.41
C VAL A 247 -12.29 9.17 -1.04
N ARG A 248 -12.37 7.87 -0.70
CA ARG A 248 -13.48 7.02 -1.17
C ARG A 248 -14.82 7.51 -0.65
N GLN A 249 -14.88 7.87 0.64
CA GLN A 249 -16.10 8.38 1.24
C GLN A 249 -16.54 9.69 0.57
N TRP A 250 -15.62 10.60 0.31
CA TRP A 250 -15.91 11.83 -0.41
C TRP A 250 -16.45 11.56 -1.83
N LEU A 251 -15.87 10.60 -2.55
CA LEU A 251 -16.35 10.22 -3.88
C LEU A 251 -17.78 9.63 -3.81
N ILE A 252 -18.07 8.78 -2.82
CA ILE A 252 -19.41 8.22 -2.60
C ILE A 252 -20.43 9.34 -2.29
N GLU A 253 -20.07 10.31 -1.47
CA GLU A 253 -20.90 11.48 -1.14
C GLU A 253 -21.17 12.38 -2.35
N HIS A 254 -20.36 12.23 -3.43
CA HIS A 254 -20.54 12.88 -4.72
C HIS A 254 -21.04 11.92 -5.82
N ASP A 255 -21.72 10.84 -5.41
CA ASP A 255 -22.35 9.84 -6.29
C ASP A 255 -21.38 9.17 -7.28
N PHE A 256 -20.11 8.94 -6.84
CA PHE A 256 -19.09 8.31 -7.67
C PHE A 256 -18.48 7.07 -7.03
N MET A 257 -18.65 5.92 -7.68
CA MET A 257 -18.00 4.62 -7.35
C MET A 257 -17.42 3.93 -8.60
N ASN A 258 -17.24 4.68 -9.68
CA ASN A 258 -16.81 4.19 -11.00
C ASN A 258 -17.79 3.17 -11.63
N GLU A 259 -19.09 3.37 -11.41
CA GLU A 259 -20.14 2.56 -12.05
C GLU A 259 -20.59 3.18 -13.38
N PRO A 260 -21.16 2.37 -14.29
CA PRO A 260 -21.67 2.88 -15.57
C PRO A 260 -22.69 4.02 -15.39
N GLY A 261 -22.45 5.13 -16.10
CA GLY A 261 -23.32 6.31 -16.05
C GLY A 261 -22.98 7.34 -14.98
N GLN A 262 -22.05 7.05 -14.10
CA GLN A 262 -21.53 8.03 -13.12
C GLN A 262 -20.51 8.97 -13.76
N THR A 263 -20.44 10.20 -13.26
CA THR A 263 -19.47 11.20 -13.70
C THR A 263 -18.52 11.51 -12.58
N MET A 264 -17.21 11.50 -12.87
CA MET A 264 -16.18 11.88 -11.91
C MET A 264 -16.42 13.32 -11.42
N PRO A 265 -16.54 13.56 -10.10
CA PRO A 265 -16.68 14.90 -9.57
C PRO A 265 -15.43 15.73 -9.82
N GLU A 266 -15.58 17.04 -9.91
CA GLU A 266 -14.46 17.95 -10.02
C GLU A 266 -13.64 17.97 -8.72
N ILE A 267 -12.34 17.72 -8.85
CA ILE A 267 -11.41 17.80 -7.73
C ILE A 267 -10.80 19.21 -7.73
N THR A 268 -11.29 20.06 -6.84
CA THR A 268 -10.79 21.45 -6.72
C THR A 268 -9.37 21.48 -6.14
N ASP A 269 -8.69 22.63 -6.26
CA ASP A 269 -7.37 22.82 -5.64
C ASP A 269 -7.46 22.72 -4.13
N GLU A 270 -8.51 23.32 -3.53
CA GLU A 270 -8.74 23.30 -2.09
C GLU A 270 -8.96 21.85 -1.58
N TYR A 271 -9.70 21.03 -2.34
CA TYR A 271 -9.89 19.64 -1.96
C TYR A 271 -8.58 18.85 -2.07
N ALA A 272 -7.82 19.01 -3.16
CA ALA A 272 -6.52 18.35 -3.31
C ALA A 272 -5.54 18.75 -2.19
N GLU A 273 -5.52 20.02 -1.78
CA GLU A 273 -4.73 20.49 -0.64
C GLU A 273 -5.19 19.87 0.68
N SER A 274 -6.50 19.76 0.91
CA SER A 274 -7.03 19.11 2.12
C SER A 274 -6.66 17.63 2.19
N VAL A 275 -6.65 16.94 1.05
CA VAL A 275 -6.19 15.55 0.93
C VAL A 275 -4.69 15.45 1.22
N SER A 276 -3.90 16.37 0.66
CA SER A 276 -2.45 16.47 0.91
C SER A 276 -2.13 16.62 2.40
N GLU A 277 -2.78 17.56 3.08
CA GLU A 277 -2.58 17.75 4.53
C GLU A 277 -2.93 16.50 5.34
N ARG A 278 -3.96 15.74 4.92
CA ARG A 278 -4.26 14.46 5.55
C ARG A 278 -3.18 13.40 5.32
N TYR A 279 -2.58 13.32 4.13
CA TYR A 279 -1.44 12.40 3.90
C TYR A 279 -0.23 12.81 4.73
N ILE A 280 0.03 14.10 4.91
CA ILE A 280 1.09 14.60 5.79
C ILE A 280 0.79 14.26 7.25
N GLU A 281 -0.44 14.49 7.72
CA GLU A 281 -0.88 14.06 9.06
C GLU A 281 -0.66 12.56 9.26
N LEU A 282 -1.02 11.74 8.27
CA LEU A 282 -0.78 10.29 8.28
C LEU A 282 0.71 9.96 8.43
N TYR A 283 1.57 10.62 7.65
CA TYR A 283 3.02 10.47 7.76
C TYR A 283 3.52 10.77 9.17
N GLU A 284 3.17 11.94 9.71
CA GLU A 284 3.64 12.38 11.03
C GLU A 284 3.15 11.45 12.16
N HIS A 285 1.91 10.95 12.09
CA HIS A 285 1.39 10.00 13.06
C HIS A 285 2.05 8.62 12.95
N ILE A 286 2.18 8.08 11.74
CA ILE A 286 2.71 6.73 11.51
C ILE A 286 4.21 6.68 11.81
N THR A 287 4.97 7.70 11.37
CA THR A 287 6.42 7.71 11.52
C THR A 287 6.88 8.33 12.83
N GLY A 288 6.12 9.26 13.37
CA GLY A 288 6.49 10.13 14.49
C GLY A 288 7.51 11.20 14.13
N GLU A 289 7.72 11.45 12.85
CA GLU A 289 8.65 12.43 12.30
C GLU A 289 7.88 13.62 11.72
N LYS A 290 8.46 14.80 11.78
CA LYS A 290 7.89 15.97 11.10
C LYS A 290 8.11 15.86 9.60
N PHE A 291 7.06 16.17 8.84
CA PHE A 291 7.12 16.13 7.38
C PHE A 291 7.84 17.38 6.84
N ASP A 292 8.81 17.15 5.95
CA ASP A 292 9.55 18.24 5.30
C ASP A 292 8.95 18.55 3.92
N LYS A 293 8.22 19.67 3.83
CA LYS A 293 7.63 20.16 2.59
C LYS A 293 8.65 20.84 1.65
N THR A 294 9.81 21.25 2.18
CA THR A 294 10.78 22.05 1.41
C THR A 294 11.49 21.21 0.35
N VAL A 295 11.51 19.88 0.51
CA VAL A 295 12.12 18.96 -0.46
C VAL A 295 11.47 19.06 -1.85
N GLU A 296 10.20 19.42 -1.95
CA GLU A 296 9.49 19.56 -3.23
C GLU A 296 9.50 20.97 -3.80
N GLU A 297 10.33 21.86 -3.28
CA GLU A 297 10.54 23.17 -3.89
C GLU A 297 11.34 23.04 -5.20
N GLY A 298 10.87 23.72 -6.25
CA GLY A 298 11.53 23.74 -7.55
C GLY A 298 10.99 22.74 -8.56
N ASP A 299 11.88 22.13 -9.35
CA ASP A 299 11.55 21.12 -10.36
C ASP A 299 11.73 19.73 -9.80
N ILE A 300 10.61 19.12 -9.39
CA ILE A 300 10.55 17.80 -8.77
C ILE A 300 11.13 16.74 -9.74
N ALA A 301 10.77 16.80 -11.03
CA ALA A 301 11.19 15.81 -12.00
C ALA A 301 12.71 15.86 -12.23
N ALA A 302 13.26 17.06 -12.42
CA ALA A 302 14.70 17.24 -12.60
C ALA A 302 15.51 16.80 -11.36
N ARG A 303 14.99 17.07 -10.16
CA ARG A 303 15.60 16.60 -8.90
C ARG A 303 15.66 15.07 -8.85
N ILE A 304 14.53 14.41 -9.12
CA ILE A 304 14.42 12.94 -9.09
C ILE A 304 15.39 12.34 -10.12
N GLU A 305 15.34 12.80 -11.38
CA GLU A 305 16.19 12.27 -12.44
C GLU A 305 17.66 12.36 -12.08
N LYS A 306 18.10 13.52 -11.56
CA LYS A 306 19.47 13.72 -11.11
C LYS A 306 19.84 12.77 -9.96
N ASN A 307 19.05 12.71 -8.89
CA ASN A 307 19.36 11.92 -7.71
C ASN A 307 19.43 10.41 -8.03
N VAL A 308 18.55 9.94 -8.91
CA VAL A 308 18.55 8.55 -9.36
C VAL A 308 19.75 8.26 -10.26
N ALA A 309 20.06 9.13 -11.23
CA ALA A 309 21.21 8.97 -12.11
C ALA A 309 22.53 8.94 -11.32
N ASP A 310 22.69 9.86 -10.35
CA ASP A 310 23.87 9.90 -9.48
C ASP A 310 24.02 8.58 -8.70
N TYR A 311 22.93 8.05 -8.13
CA TYR A 311 22.94 6.76 -7.42
C TYR A 311 23.30 5.59 -8.35
N LEU A 312 22.66 5.48 -9.51
CA LEU A 312 22.92 4.40 -10.47
C LEU A 312 24.38 4.40 -10.97
N ALA A 313 24.98 5.59 -11.10
CA ALA A 313 26.40 5.71 -11.46
C ALA A 313 27.35 5.10 -10.40
N THR A 314 26.96 5.06 -9.14
CA THR A 314 27.77 4.44 -8.06
C THR A 314 27.73 2.91 -8.06
N ARG A 315 26.84 2.31 -8.85
CA ARG A 315 26.63 0.85 -8.89
C ARG A 315 27.37 0.16 -10.05
N LYS A 316 28.13 0.90 -10.84
CA LYS A 316 28.93 0.38 -11.99
C LYS A 316 30.18 -0.36 -11.54
#